data_54656af64096cb5cff00895ac36e6049
#
_entry.id   54656af64096cb5cff00895ac36e6049
#
_cell.length_a   1.000
_cell.length_b   1.000
_cell.length_c   1.000
_cell.angle_alpha   90.00
_cell.angle_beta   90.00
_cell.angle_gamma   90.00
#
_symmetry.space_group_name_H-M   'P 1'
#
loop_
_entity.id
_entity.type
_entity.pdbx_description
1 polymer ?
#
loop_
_entity_poly.entity_id
_entity_poly.type
_entity_poly.pdbx_seq_one_letter_code
_entity_poly.pdbx_strand_id
1 'polypeptide(L)'
;GLSTGGDTVLDAGGRTLLPAFIDLHCHFRTPGFEYKEDIDSGSRAAARGGYTFVNCMANTRPVCSSAAIAQSIMDDARRIGLCDVNQCVSITKDFDGKTTGHLRALPRNIRFISEDGKGVRESRVMYEAMRIAAEKGLTVMSHAEDMDLSALDYRLAENLETARNLYLAQSTGARLHMCHVSTKEALADILAAKARGVRVTCEVTP
;
A
#
# COMPACT_ATOMS: atom_id res chain seq x y z
N GLY A 1 -15.04 -20.68 34.39
CA GLY A 1 -16.05 -20.38 33.40
C GLY A 1 -16.23 -18.86 33.31
N LEU A 2 -16.41 -18.36 32.09
CA LEU A 2 -16.78 -16.96 31.85
C LEU A 2 -18.24 -16.77 32.32
N SER A 3 -18.52 -15.67 33.01
CA SER A 3 -19.89 -15.30 33.39
C SER A 3 -20.65 -14.88 32.13
N THR A 4 -21.82 -15.48 31.90
CA THR A 4 -22.69 -15.17 30.73
C THR A 4 -23.90 -14.31 31.12
N GLY A 5 -23.86 -13.71 32.29
CA GLY A 5 -25.01 -12.90 32.79
C GLY A 5 -25.24 -11.64 31.96
N GLY A 6 -26.21 -11.67 31.05
CA GLY A 6 -26.63 -10.54 30.21
C GLY A 6 -25.92 -10.38 28.88
N ASP A 7 -24.92 -11.23 28.53
CA ASP A 7 -24.14 -11.15 27.31
C ASP A 7 -24.73 -12.04 26.19
N THR A 8 -24.54 -11.65 24.94
CA THR A 8 -24.81 -12.52 23.79
C THR A 8 -23.67 -13.53 23.68
N VAL A 9 -23.99 -14.80 23.79
CA VAL A 9 -23.01 -15.90 23.66
C VAL A 9 -23.06 -16.45 22.25
N LEU A 10 -21.88 -16.46 21.58
CA LEU A 10 -21.68 -17.09 20.28
C LEU A 10 -20.88 -18.39 20.50
N ASP A 11 -21.46 -19.53 20.17
CA ASP A 11 -20.74 -20.80 20.16
C ASP A 11 -19.93 -20.91 18.87
N ALA A 12 -18.62 -20.92 18.99
CA ALA A 12 -17.71 -21.10 17.86
C ALA A 12 -17.63 -22.54 17.34
N GLY A 13 -18.29 -23.51 18.02
CA GLY A 13 -18.31 -24.91 17.59
C GLY A 13 -16.92 -25.54 17.51
N GLY A 14 -16.02 -25.20 18.44
CA GLY A 14 -14.63 -25.69 18.46
C GLY A 14 -13.69 -25.04 17.47
N ARG A 15 -14.12 -23.98 16.75
CA ARG A 15 -13.28 -23.22 15.82
C ARG A 15 -12.29 -22.33 16.56
N THR A 16 -11.14 -22.05 15.94
CA THR A 16 -10.15 -21.11 16.47
C THR A 16 -10.58 -19.68 16.19
N LEU A 17 -10.60 -18.84 17.22
CA LEU A 17 -10.81 -17.40 17.11
C LEU A 17 -9.45 -16.71 16.88
N LEU A 18 -9.36 -15.92 15.81
CA LEU A 18 -8.19 -15.14 15.45
C LEU A 18 -8.59 -13.66 15.26
N PRO A 19 -7.65 -12.72 15.40
CA PRO A 19 -7.85 -11.37 14.86
C PRO A 19 -8.18 -11.45 13.35
N ALA A 20 -9.03 -10.54 12.88
CA ALA A 20 -9.34 -10.45 11.45
C ALA A 20 -8.07 -10.07 10.65
N PHE A 21 -8.06 -10.50 9.39
CA PHE A 21 -6.93 -10.22 8.51
C PHE A 21 -6.97 -8.80 7.95
N ILE A 22 -5.78 -8.28 7.62
CA ILE A 22 -5.56 -7.00 6.96
C ILE A 22 -4.75 -7.26 5.70
N ASP A 23 -5.22 -6.77 4.56
CA ASP A 23 -4.48 -6.79 3.31
C ASP A 23 -3.96 -5.38 3.00
N LEU A 24 -2.64 -5.22 2.94
CA LEU A 24 -2.03 -3.92 2.70
C LEU A 24 -1.84 -3.63 1.21
N HIS A 25 -2.10 -4.59 0.31
CA HIS A 25 -1.87 -4.42 -1.11
C HIS A 25 -2.90 -5.17 -1.96
N CYS A 26 -3.94 -4.48 -2.37
CA CYS A 26 -4.94 -5.04 -3.28
C CYS A 26 -5.36 -4.06 -4.37
N HIS A 27 -6.18 -4.54 -5.32
CA HIS A 27 -6.60 -3.76 -6.47
C HIS A 27 -8.10 -3.95 -6.73
N PHE A 28 -8.92 -3.03 -6.27
CA PHE A 28 -10.36 -3.01 -6.58
C PHE A 28 -10.68 -2.31 -7.88
N ARG A 29 -9.67 -1.80 -8.58
CA ARG A 29 -9.74 -1.35 -9.98
C ARG A 29 -10.73 -0.24 -10.31
N THR A 30 -11.58 0.16 -9.39
CA THR A 30 -12.50 1.28 -9.51
C THR A 30 -11.80 2.59 -9.11
N PRO A 31 -11.90 3.64 -9.91
CA PRO A 31 -12.62 3.74 -11.17
C PRO A 31 -11.83 3.25 -12.39
N GLY A 32 -12.55 2.84 -13.42
CA GLY A 32 -12.07 2.75 -14.80
C GLY A 32 -11.59 1.39 -15.26
N PHE A 33 -11.51 0.39 -14.39
CA PHE A 33 -11.15 -1.00 -14.75
C PHE A 33 -12.08 -2.01 -14.09
N GLU A 34 -13.33 -1.64 -13.88
CA GLU A 34 -14.36 -2.44 -13.19
C GLU A 34 -14.60 -3.80 -13.84
N TYR A 35 -14.22 -3.96 -15.10
CA TYR A 35 -14.27 -5.25 -15.80
C TYR A 35 -13.26 -6.28 -15.26
N LYS A 36 -12.27 -5.85 -14.47
CA LYS A 36 -11.30 -6.73 -13.80
C LYS A 36 -11.71 -7.02 -12.37
N GLU A 37 -12.14 -6.01 -11.65
CA GLU A 37 -12.60 -6.05 -10.27
C GLU A 37 -13.31 -4.72 -9.96
N ASP A 38 -14.24 -4.72 -9.02
CA ASP A 38 -14.89 -3.52 -8.51
C ASP A 38 -14.95 -3.50 -6.99
N ILE A 39 -15.44 -2.39 -6.42
CA ILE A 39 -15.46 -2.23 -4.96
C ILE A 39 -16.42 -3.23 -4.31
N ASP A 40 -17.55 -3.58 -4.92
CA ASP A 40 -18.51 -4.51 -4.34
C ASP A 40 -17.96 -5.94 -4.36
N SER A 41 -17.51 -6.43 -5.52
CA SER A 41 -16.99 -7.79 -5.67
C SER A 41 -15.69 -7.98 -4.87
N GLY A 42 -14.78 -7.01 -4.90
CA GLY A 42 -13.55 -7.03 -4.09
C GLY A 42 -13.82 -7.02 -2.59
N SER A 43 -14.77 -6.20 -2.12
CA SER A 43 -15.17 -6.17 -0.72
C SER A 43 -15.82 -7.48 -0.27
N ARG A 44 -16.62 -8.12 -1.14
CA ARG A 44 -17.18 -9.47 -0.87
C ARG A 44 -16.11 -10.53 -0.77
N ALA A 45 -15.13 -10.50 -1.68
CA ALA A 45 -13.99 -11.42 -1.65
C ALA A 45 -13.16 -11.23 -0.37
N ALA A 46 -12.87 -9.99 0.02
CA ALA A 46 -12.18 -9.67 1.26
C ALA A 46 -12.92 -10.21 2.49
N ALA A 47 -14.21 -9.87 2.63
CA ALA A 47 -15.04 -10.34 3.74
C ALA A 47 -15.13 -11.88 3.79
N ARG A 48 -15.26 -12.53 2.64
CA ARG A 48 -15.29 -14.01 2.54
C ARG A 48 -13.97 -14.65 2.96
N GLY A 49 -12.84 -13.94 2.72
CA GLY A 49 -11.49 -14.35 3.15
C GLY A 49 -11.18 -14.05 4.61
N GLY A 50 -12.07 -13.35 5.34
CA GLY A 50 -11.84 -12.96 6.73
C GLY A 50 -11.05 -11.65 6.87
N TYR A 51 -10.93 -10.87 5.81
CA TYR A 51 -10.32 -9.54 5.84
C TYR A 51 -11.34 -8.48 6.24
N THR A 52 -10.99 -7.66 7.21
CA THR A 52 -11.82 -6.52 7.66
C THR A 52 -11.28 -5.18 7.20
N PHE A 53 -10.05 -5.16 6.73
CA PHE A 53 -9.40 -3.97 6.19
C PHE A 53 -8.55 -4.35 4.96
N VAL A 54 -8.65 -3.53 3.91
CA VAL A 54 -7.81 -3.64 2.72
C VAL A 54 -7.29 -2.27 2.30
N ASN A 55 -6.08 -2.23 1.70
CA ASN A 55 -5.47 -1.02 1.17
C ASN A 55 -5.33 -1.13 -0.36
N CYS A 56 -6.11 -0.34 -1.09
CA CYS A 56 -6.15 -0.36 -2.55
C CYS A 56 -5.08 0.52 -3.17
N MET A 57 -4.44 0.04 -4.22
CA MET A 57 -3.40 0.75 -4.95
C MET A 57 -3.96 1.83 -5.89
N ALA A 58 -3.11 2.80 -6.25
CA ALA A 58 -3.50 4.02 -6.97
C ALA A 58 -3.69 3.84 -8.48
N ASN A 59 -3.39 2.66 -9.04
CA ASN A 59 -3.40 2.38 -10.48
C ASN A 59 -4.82 2.15 -11.04
N THR A 60 -5.64 3.16 -10.92
CA THR A 60 -7.01 3.28 -11.44
C THR A 60 -7.05 4.17 -12.69
N ARG A 61 -8.23 4.39 -13.29
CA ARG A 61 -8.41 5.29 -14.45
C ARG A 61 -9.65 6.17 -14.26
N PRO A 62 -9.48 7.47 -13.96
CA PRO A 62 -8.18 8.15 -13.80
C PRO A 62 -7.34 7.58 -12.66
N VAL A 63 -6.04 7.80 -12.75
CA VAL A 63 -5.12 7.45 -11.65
C VAL A 63 -5.59 8.14 -10.37
N CYS A 64 -5.58 7.44 -9.25
CA CYS A 64 -5.92 8.03 -7.96
C CYS A 64 -4.82 8.98 -7.50
N SER A 65 -4.77 10.18 -8.07
CA SER A 65 -3.76 11.21 -7.79
C SER A 65 -4.30 12.39 -6.98
N SER A 66 -5.47 12.26 -6.37
CA SER A 66 -6.07 13.31 -5.54
C SER A 66 -6.85 12.76 -4.35
N ALA A 67 -6.96 13.59 -3.32
CA ALA A 67 -7.78 13.27 -2.15
C ALA A 67 -9.26 13.06 -2.52
N ALA A 68 -9.78 13.78 -3.52
CA ALA A 68 -11.17 13.67 -3.94
C ALA A 68 -11.47 12.28 -4.53
N ILE A 69 -10.60 11.77 -5.42
CA ILE A 69 -10.76 10.42 -5.99
C ILE A 69 -10.66 9.37 -4.89
N ALA A 70 -9.64 9.46 -4.03
CA ALA A 70 -9.46 8.51 -2.94
C ALA A 70 -10.65 8.51 -1.98
N GLN A 71 -11.19 9.68 -1.65
CA GLN A 71 -12.34 9.80 -0.75
C GLN A 71 -13.60 9.19 -1.37
N SER A 72 -13.85 9.42 -2.66
CA SER A 72 -15.00 8.81 -3.36
C SER A 72 -14.97 7.29 -3.29
N ILE A 73 -13.79 6.67 -3.54
CA ILE A 73 -13.62 5.21 -3.46
C ILE A 73 -13.89 4.70 -2.03
N MET A 74 -13.34 5.38 -1.03
CA MET A 74 -13.55 5.01 0.37
C MET A 74 -15.01 5.19 0.82
N ASP A 75 -15.70 6.21 0.30
CA ASP A 75 -17.12 6.44 0.61
C ASP A 75 -18.03 5.39 -0.05
N ASP A 76 -17.70 4.97 -1.27
CA ASP A 76 -18.38 3.88 -1.97
C ASP A 76 -18.25 2.56 -1.18
N ALA A 77 -17.02 2.23 -0.77
CA ALA A 77 -16.77 1.05 0.05
C ALA A 77 -17.50 1.10 1.40
N ARG A 78 -17.56 2.27 2.04
CA ARG A 78 -18.29 2.46 3.30
C ARG A 78 -19.80 2.24 3.12
N ARG A 79 -20.38 2.63 1.97
CA ARG A 79 -21.79 2.36 1.66
C ARG A 79 -22.08 0.87 1.48
N ILE A 80 -21.12 0.11 0.94
CA ILE A 80 -21.21 -1.35 0.83
C ILE A 80 -21.09 -2.00 2.21
N GLY A 81 -20.20 -1.51 3.08
CA GLY A 81 -20.13 -1.87 4.49
C GLY A 81 -19.64 -3.28 4.80
N LEU A 82 -18.87 -3.92 3.91
CA LEU A 82 -18.37 -5.30 4.08
C LEU A 82 -16.96 -5.37 4.69
N CYS A 83 -16.11 -4.42 4.35
CA CYS A 83 -14.78 -4.24 4.94
C CYS A 83 -14.39 -2.77 4.87
N ASP A 84 -13.44 -2.36 5.70
CA ASP A 84 -12.85 -1.03 5.61
C ASP A 84 -11.87 -1.00 4.43
N VAL A 85 -12.08 -0.04 3.53
CA VAL A 85 -11.20 0.18 2.38
C VAL A 85 -10.44 1.48 2.58
N ASN A 86 -9.11 1.40 2.54
CA ASN A 86 -8.24 2.55 2.38
C ASN A 86 -7.79 2.64 0.93
N GLN A 87 -7.54 3.84 0.45
CA GLN A 87 -7.11 4.08 -0.93
C GLN A 87 -5.79 4.85 -0.94
N CYS A 88 -4.77 4.27 -1.59
CA CYS A 88 -3.52 4.96 -1.89
C CYS A 88 -3.74 6.12 -2.88
N VAL A 89 -2.98 7.19 -2.70
CA VAL A 89 -2.81 8.23 -3.72
C VAL A 89 -1.47 8.00 -4.42
N SER A 90 -1.38 8.29 -5.72
CA SER A 90 -0.15 8.12 -6.49
C SER A 90 0.98 8.98 -5.94
N ILE A 91 2.22 8.50 -6.01
CA ILE A 91 3.41 9.27 -5.59
C ILE A 91 3.63 10.44 -6.53
N THR A 92 3.56 10.19 -7.85
CA THR A 92 3.61 11.25 -8.85
C THR A 92 2.22 11.50 -9.42
N LYS A 93 1.91 12.74 -9.76
CA LYS A 93 0.59 13.12 -10.25
C LYS A 93 0.30 12.39 -11.56
N ASP A 94 -0.81 11.64 -11.59
CA ASP A 94 -1.27 10.89 -12.76
C ASP A 94 -0.22 9.90 -13.32
N PHE A 95 0.72 9.47 -12.47
CA PHE A 95 1.87 8.62 -12.82
C PHE A 95 2.80 9.28 -13.86
N ASP A 96 2.97 10.61 -13.79
CA ASP A 96 3.84 11.37 -14.71
C ASP A 96 5.34 11.16 -14.46
N GLY A 97 5.70 10.51 -13.35
CA GLY A 97 7.08 10.25 -12.93
C GLY A 97 7.85 11.48 -12.46
N LYS A 98 7.20 12.64 -12.27
CA LYS A 98 7.87 13.94 -12.05
C LYS A 98 7.25 14.79 -10.94
N THR A 99 5.93 14.89 -10.91
CA THR A 99 5.21 15.88 -10.09
C THR A 99 4.79 15.29 -8.75
N THR A 100 5.35 15.78 -7.65
CA THR A 100 5.05 15.32 -6.27
C THR A 100 4.29 16.35 -5.44
N GLY A 101 4.13 17.58 -5.94
CA GLY A 101 3.57 18.72 -5.18
C GLY A 101 2.15 18.49 -4.64
N HIS A 102 1.32 17.69 -5.33
CA HIS A 102 -0.04 17.36 -4.91
C HIS A 102 -0.08 16.63 -3.55
N LEU A 103 0.99 15.93 -3.18
CA LEU A 103 1.09 15.24 -1.90
C LEU A 103 0.98 16.19 -0.70
N ARG A 104 1.42 17.44 -0.85
CA ARG A 104 1.33 18.45 0.22
C ARG A 104 -0.11 18.81 0.59
N ALA A 105 -1.02 18.70 -0.37
CA ALA A 105 -2.45 18.99 -0.17
C ALA A 105 -3.25 17.82 0.41
N LEU A 106 -2.66 16.63 0.57
CA LEU A 106 -3.38 15.45 1.06
C LEU A 106 -3.82 15.66 2.53
N PRO A 107 -5.08 15.38 2.86
CA PRO A 107 -5.59 15.45 4.23
C PRO A 107 -5.06 14.28 5.08
N ARG A 108 -5.20 14.38 6.40
CA ARG A 108 -4.64 13.40 7.36
C ARG A 108 -5.24 11.99 7.27
N ASN A 109 -6.44 11.84 6.73
CA ASN A 109 -7.06 10.53 6.54
C ASN A 109 -6.46 9.75 5.36
N ILE A 110 -5.75 10.40 4.45
CA ILE A 110 -4.91 9.72 3.45
C ILE A 110 -3.58 9.37 4.11
N ARG A 111 -3.25 8.09 4.19
CA ARG A 111 -2.11 7.58 4.96
C ARG A 111 -1.01 6.97 4.09
N PHE A 112 -1.36 6.51 2.90
CA PHE A 112 -0.48 5.72 2.03
C PHE A 112 -0.42 6.34 0.64
N ILE A 113 0.79 6.33 0.08
CA ILE A 113 1.05 6.75 -1.31
C ILE A 113 1.81 5.65 -2.03
N SER A 114 1.51 5.43 -3.32
CA SER A 114 2.11 4.36 -4.11
C SER A 114 2.21 4.72 -5.58
N GLU A 115 3.27 4.23 -6.23
CA GLU A 115 3.43 4.25 -7.69
C GLU A 115 3.32 2.82 -8.24
N ASP A 116 2.43 2.03 -7.67
CA ASP A 116 2.32 0.60 -7.97
C ASP A 116 2.16 0.30 -9.46
N GLY A 117 2.92 -0.70 -9.91
CA GLY A 117 3.00 -1.15 -11.30
C GLY A 117 4.00 -0.38 -12.18
N LYS A 118 4.74 0.61 -11.62
CA LYS A 118 5.74 1.36 -12.40
C LYS A 118 7.02 1.68 -11.64
N GLY A 119 6.95 1.84 -10.31
CA GLY A 119 8.03 2.46 -9.55
C GLY A 119 8.24 3.94 -9.90
N VAL A 120 9.06 4.63 -9.12
CA VAL A 120 9.49 6.01 -9.40
C VAL A 120 10.91 5.98 -9.93
N ARG A 121 11.10 6.17 -11.23
CA ARG A 121 12.37 6.02 -11.92
C ARG A 121 13.46 6.97 -11.41
N GLU A 122 13.14 8.27 -11.27
CA GLU A 122 14.11 9.28 -10.87
C GLU A 122 14.31 9.32 -9.36
N SER A 123 15.54 9.08 -8.88
CA SER A 123 15.89 9.12 -7.46
C SER A 123 15.57 10.48 -6.81
N ARG A 124 15.73 11.61 -7.54
CA ARG A 124 15.38 12.93 -7.05
C ARG A 124 13.89 13.07 -6.76
N VAL A 125 13.05 12.55 -7.66
CA VAL A 125 11.59 12.60 -7.50
C VAL A 125 11.16 11.76 -6.30
N MET A 126 11.69 10.53 -6.16
CA MET A 126 11.42 9.68 -5.01
C MET A 126 11.90 10.31 -3.70
N TYR A 127 13.07 10.95 -3.69
CA TYR A 127 13.59 11.67 -2.53
C TYR A 127 12.66 12.82 -2.11
N GLU A 128 12.19 13.64 -3.06
CA GLU A 128 11.23 14.72 -2.79
C GLU A 128 9.91 14.17 -2.26
N ALA A 129 9.38 13.10 -2.85
CA ALA A 129 8.17 12.43 -2.38
C ALA A 129 8.34 11.91 -0.94
N MET A 130 9.45 11.24 -0.64
CA MET A 130 9.74 10.74 0.70
C MET A 130 9.91 11.86 1.73
N ARG A 131 10.51 13.00 1.36
CA ARG A 131 10.55 14.18 2.24
C ARG A 131 9.16 14.67 2.60
N ILE A 132 8.28 14.82 1.58
CA ILE A 132 6.89 15.25 1.83
C ILE A 132 6.16 14.18 2.67
N ALA A 133 6.40 12.90 2.39
CA ALA A 133 5.81 11.81 3.17
C ALA A 133 6.23 11.87 4.64
N ALA A 134 7.50 12.13 4.94
CA ALA A 134 8.01 12.29 6.30
C ALA A 134 7.34 13.46 7.02
N GLU A 135 7.25 14.63 6.36
CA GLU A 135 6.62 15.85 6.89
C GLU A 135 5.13 15.63 7.20
N LYS A 136 4.44 14.87 6.37
CA LYS A 136 2.98 14.64 6.48
C LYS A 136 2.60 13.37 7.25
N GLY A 137 3.58 12.53 7.61
CA GLY A 137 3.33 11.26 8.27
C GLY A 137 2.73 10.19 7.35
N LEU A 138 2.93 10.32 6.02
CA LEU A 138 2.53 9.33 5.04
C LEU A 138 3.48 8.13 5.05
N THR A 139 2.99 6.98 4.61
CA THR A 139 3.81 5.80 4.32
C THR A 139 3.92 5.64 2.82
N VAL A 140 5.14 5.47 2.33
CA VAL A 140 5.43 5.17 0.93
C VAL A 140 5.32 3.66 0.74
N MET A 141 4.37 3.21 -0.09
CA MET A 141 4.18 1.83 -0.52
C MET A 141 4.97 1.64 -1.82
N SER A 142 6.14 1.03 -1.72
CA SER A 142 7.09 0.98 -2.84
C SER A 142 6.93 -0.29 -3.65
N HIS A 143 6.54 -0.14 -4.93
CA HIS A 143 6.74 -1.14 -5.96
C HIS A 143 8.19 -1.01 -6.42
N ALA A 144 9.05 -1.95 -5.99
CA ALA A 144 10.48 -1.87 -6.25
C ALA A 144 10.84 -2.61 -7.55
N GLU A 145 10.88 -1.85 -8.63
CA GLU A 145 11.22 -2.36 -9.95
C GLU A 145 11.95 -1.27 -10.74
N ASP A 146 13.25 -1.44 -10.94
CA ASP A 146 14.01 -0.57 -11.84
C ASP A 146 13.60 -0.85 -13.29
N MET A 147 12.82 0.08 -13.85
CA MET A 147 12.22 -0.06 -15.19
C MET A 147 13.25 -0.11 -16.33
N ASP A 148 14.48 0.33 -16.10
CA ASP A 148 15.56 0.25 -17.10
C ASP A 148 16.18 -1.15 -17.16
N LEU A 149 16.07 -1.90 -16.05
CA LEU A 149 16.63 -3.23 -15.92
C LEU A 149 15.59 -4.34 -15.99
N SER A 150 14.32 -4.03 -15.77
CA SER A 150 13.25 -5.01 -15.62
C SER A 150 13.17 -6.02 -16.78
N ALA A 151 13.35 -5.55 -18.02
CA ALA A 151 13.35 -6.44 -19.19
C ALA A 151 14.65 -7.25 -19.37
N LEU A 152 15.73 -6.91 -18.66
CA LEU A 152 17.05 -7.53 -18.76
C LEU A 152 17.30 -8.52 -17.62
N ASP A 153 17.05 -8.08 -16.40
CA ASP A 153 17.22 -8.85 -15.16
C ASP A 153 16.24 -8.36 -14.11
N TYR A 154 15.08 -9.01 -14.02
CA TYR A 154 14.01 -8.67 -13.10
C TYR A 154 14.43 -8.74 -11.63
N ARG A 155 15.28 -9.71 -11.28
CA ARG A 155 15.82 -9.86 -9.93
C ARG A 155 16.72 -8.69 -9.53
N LEU A 156 17.60 -8.27 -10.45
CA LEU A 156 18.47 -7.13 -10.26
C LEU A 156 17.66 -5.83 -10.16
N ALA A 157 16.61 -5.70 -10.98
CA ALA A 157 15.71 -4.55 -10.96
C ALA A 157 15.05 -4.35 -9.59
N GLU A 158 14.52 -5.41 -8.96
CA GLU A 158 13.98 -5.37 -7.61
C GLU A 158 15.05 -4.98 -6.57
N ASN A 159 16.22 -5.64 -6.62
CA ASN A 159 17.26 -5.42 -5.63
C ASN A 159 17.80 -3.99 -5.65
N LEU A 160 18.08 -3.43 -6.84
CA LEU A 160 18.61 -2.07 -6.96
C LEU A 160 17.62 -1.01 -6.51
N GLU A 161 16.34 -1.13 -6.92
CA GLU A 161 15.35 -0.16 -6.47
C GLU A 161 15.06 -0.29 -4.98
N THR A 162 15.05 -1.50 -4.43
CA THR A 162 14.95 -1.74 -2.99
C THR A 162 16.08 -1.04 -2.24
N ALA A 163 17.34 -1.28 -2.62
CA ALA A 163 18.49 -0.66 -1.98
C ALA A 163 18.43 0.88 -2.05
N ARG A 164 18.11 1.44 -3.22
CA ARG A 164 17.92 2.88 -3.42
C ARG A 164 16.87 3.44 -2.44
N ASN A 165 15.69 2.83 -2.40
CA ASN A 165 14.57 3.34 -1.62
C ASN A 165 14.83 3.24 -0.11
N LEU A 166 15.58 2.23 0.36
CA LEU A 166 16.02 2.11 1.74
C LEU A 166 16.97 3.26 2.14
N TYR A 167 17.94 3.62 1.30
CA TYR A 167 18.83 4.77 1.56
C TYR A 167 18.08 6.09 1.54
N LEU A 168 17.12 6.27 0.63
CA LEU A 168 16.29 7.46 0.59
C LEU A 168 15.40 7.58 1.84
N ALA A 169 14.80 6.47 2.28
CA ALA A 169 14.02 6.44 3.51
C ALA A 169 14.86 6.74 4.74
N GLN A 170 16.09 6.21 4.82
CA GLN A 170 17.04 6.52 5.89
C GLN A 170 17.38 8.00 5.94
N SER A 171 17.66 8.61 4.78
CA SER A 171 18.04 10.02 4.67
C SER A 171 16.89 10.98 5.00
N THR A 172 15.66 10.64 4.62
CA THR A 172 14.48 11.52 4.78
C THR A 172 13.72 11.27 6.09
N GLY A 173 13.93 10.11 6.72
CA GLY A 173 13.14 9.66 7.85
C GLY A 173 11.71 9.24 7.48
N ALA A 174 11.42 9.00 6.21
CA ALA A 174 10.11 8.54 5.76
C ALA A 174 9.78 7.14 6.28
N ARG A 175 8.48 6.85 6.39
CA ARG A 175 8.00 5.48 6.57
C ARG A 175 7.94 4.82 5.21
N LEU A 176 8.57 3.65 5.09
CA LEU A 176 8.63 2.89 3.86
C LEU A 176 8.01 1.50 4.07
N HIS A 177 7.20 1.08 3.13
CA HIS A 177 6.72 -0.29 3.03
C HIS A 177 7.12 -0.85 1.67
N MET A 178 7.91 -1.92 1.68
CA MET A 178 8.35 -2.60 0.45
C MET A 178 7.29 -3.62 0.09
N CYS A 179 6.61 -3.40 -1.04
CA CYS A 179 5.56 -4.27 -1.53
C CYS A 179 6.12 -5.53 -2.19
N HIS A 180 5.39 -6.64 -2.08
CA HIS A 180 5.61 -7.91 -2.80
C HIS A 180 7.09 -8.29 -3.00
N VAL A 181 7.90 -8.21 -1.94
CA VAL A 181 9.33 -8.58 -1.97
C VAL A 181 9.47 -10.05 -2.38
N SER A 182 10.26 -10.30 -3.43
CA SER A 182 10.40 -11.63 -4.02
C SER A 182 11.82 -12.20 -3.93
N THR A 183 12.82 -11.38 -3.61
CA THR A 183 14.22 -11.81 -3.59
C THR A 183 14.79 -11.87 -2.17
N LYS A 184 15.66 -12.83 -1.93
CA LYS A 184 16.38 -12.94 -0.65
C LYS A 184 17.34 -11.79 -0.39
N GLU A 185 17.89 -11.19 -1.45
CA GLU A 185 18.77 -10.04 -1.37
C GLU A 185 18.01 -8.80 -0.89
N ALA A 186 16.88 -8.49 -1.51
CA ALA A 186 16.01 -7.40 -1.06
C ALA A 186 15.57 -7.58 0.39
N LEU A 187 15.20 -8.80 0.79
CA LEU A 187 14.85 -9.08 2.18
C LEU A 187 16.04 -8.85 3.13
N ALA A 188 17.25 -9.29 2.75
CA ALA A 188 18.46 -9.07 3.55
C ALA A 188 18.76 -7.57 3.72
N ASP A 189 18.63 -6.78 2.65
CA ASP A 189 18.82 -5.33 2.69
C ASP A 189 17.77 -4.63 3.58
N ILE A 190 16.51 -5.05 3.51
CA ILE A 190 15.43 -4.56 4.37
C ILE A 190 15.73 -4.85 5.84
N LEU A 191 16.14 -6.07 6.18
CA LEU A 191 16.49 -6.45 7.55
C LEU A 191 17.68 -5.63 8.07
N ALA A 192 18.72 -5.46 7.25
CA ALA A 192 19.88 -4.64 7.59
C ALA A 192 19.50 -3.15 7.78
N ALA A 193 18.64 -2.61 6.93
CA ALA A 193 18.14 -1.24 7.06
C ALA A 193 17.31 -1.08 8.36
N LYS A 194 16.44 -2.03 8.66
CA LYS A 194 15.64 -2.06 9.89
C LYS A 194 16.52 -2.09 11.13
N ALA A 195 17.60 -2.88 11.13
CA ALA A 195 18.58 -2.93 12.22
C ALA A 195 19.30 -1.58 12.42
N ARG A 196 19.47 -0.77 11.36
CA ARG A 196 20.00 0.60 11.44
C ARG A 196 18.97 1.66 11.85
N GLY A 197 17.74 1.26 12.16
CA GLY A 197 16.67 2.16 12.61
C GLY A 197 15.84 2.80 11.48
N VAL A 198 15.98 2.33 10.23
CA VAL A 198 15.09 2.77 9.16
C VAL A 198 13.66 2.28 9.43
N ARG A 199 12.69 3.16 9.31
CA ARG A 199 11.27 2.82 9.51
C ARG A 199 10.72 2.09 8.29
N VAL A 200 11.12 0.84 8.14
CA VAL A 200 10.74 -0.01 7.02
C VAL A 200 9.99 -1.26 7.47
N THR A 201 8.98 -1.62 6.68
CA THR A 201 8.27 -2.90 6.71
C THR A 201 8.20 -3.47 5.30
N CYS A 202 7.84 -4.74 5.16
CA CYS A 202 7.66 -5.36 3.86
C CYS A 202 6.55 -6.39 3.88
N GLU A 203 6.09 -6.76 2.72
CA GLU A 203 5.19 -7.88 2.45
C GLU A 203 5.78 -8.77 1.36
N VAL A 204 5.29 -10.00 1.30
CA VAL A 204 5.59 -10.97 0.24
C VAL A 204 4.27 -11.42 -0.39
N THR A 205 4.33 -11.92 -1.62
CA THR A 205 3.19 -12.60 -2.24
C THR A 205 3.03 -14.01 -1.68
N PRO A 206 1.82 -14.56 -1.66
CA PRO A 206 1.55 -15.96 -1.27
C PRO A 206 2.30 -16.97 -2.12
#